data_bfbb8dd5507d2bce8af46ed63a5d58b4
#
_entry.id   bfbb8dd5507d2bce8af46ed63a5d58b4
#
_cell.length_a   1.000
_cell.length_b   1.000
_cell.length_c   1.000
_cell.angle_alpha   90.00
_cell.angle_beta   90.00
_cell.angle_gamma   90.00
#
_symmetry.space_group_name_H-M   'P 1'
#
loop_
_entity.id
_entity.type
_entity.pdbx_description
1 polymer ?
#
loop_
_entity_poly.entity_id
_entity_poly.type
_entity_poly.pdbx_seq_one_letter_code
_entity_poly.pdbx_strand_id
1 'polypeptide(L)'
;METWDAIRARRNVRSFTDEPIAETDLERILEAARRSPSARNGQPWDFVVVTDRAQLQALSQVWVGAAHVATSAATIALIAPSLDDAREKSIEQYDLGQATMSILIAAADLGLGTGHSAVGDQDLARELLGFPEDRFCAYLIAIGHPSDRPLAPLTRINRRTFDDVVHRDRW
;
A
#
# COMPACT_ATOMS: atom_id res chain seq x y z
N MET A 1 4.81 8.74 -16.07
CA MET A 1 5.63 9.83 -15.40
C MET A 1 7.08 9.35 -15.35
N GLU A 2 8.09 10.23 -15.33
CA GLU A 2 9.46 9.78 -15.05
C GLU A 2 9.55 9.23 -13.63
N THR A 3 10.38 8.19 -13.41
CA THR A 3 10.47 7.50 -12.11
C THR A 3 10.73 8.45 -10.94
N TRP A 4 11.63 9.42 -11.14
CA TRP A 4 11.94 10.42 -10.11
C TRP A 4 10.73 11.32 -9.79
N ASP A 5 9.95 11.67 -10.79
CA ASP A 5 8.74 12.48 -10.61
C ASP A 5 7.64 11.67 -9.90
N ALA A 6 7.49 10.37 -10.19
CA ALA A 6 6.57 9.50 -9.47
C ALA A 6 6.93 9.42 -7.96
N ILE A 7 8.22 9.26 -7.64
CA ILE A 7 8.70 9.27 -6.25
C ILE A 7 8.38 10.61 -5.56
N ARG A 8 8.56 11.74 -6.26
CA ARG A 8 8.30 13.09 -5.71
C ARG A 8 6.83 13.44 -5.62
N ALA A 9 5.99 12.90 -6.53
CA ALA A 9 4.56 13.15 -6.57
C ALA A 9 3.78 12.30 -5.57
N ARG A 10 4.30 11.12 -5.24
CA ARG A 10 3.66 10.19 -4.32
C ARG A 10 3.41 10.85 -2.95
N ARG A 11 2.18 10.79 -2.51
CA ARG A 11 1.73 11.20 -1.17
C ARG A 11 0.63 10.29 -0.66
N ASN A 12 0.38 10.28 0.63
CA ASN A 12 -0.82 9.64 1.15
C ASN A 12 -2.04 10.47 0.77
N VAL A 13 -3.01 9.80 0.12
CA VAL A 13 -4.33 10.32 -0.22
C VAL A 13 -5.35 9.60 0.66
N ARG A 14 -6.27 10.36 1.24
CA ARG A 14 -7.30 9.83 2.13
C ARG A 14 -8.71 10.26 1.73
N SER A 15 -8.86 10.82 0.55
CA SER A 15 -10.14 11.20 -0.04
C SER A 15 -10.06 10.99 -1.55
N PHE A 16 -10.98 10.20 -2.09
CA PHE A 16 -10.99 9.79 -3.47
C PHE A 16 -12.29 10.23 -4.14
N THR A 17 -12.27 10.37 -5.47
CA THR A 17 -13.48 10.55 -6.28
C THR A 17 -14.14 9.20 -6.51
N ASP A 18 -15.36 9.20 -7.05
CA ASP A 18 -16.07 7.97 -7.42
C ASP A 18 -15.62 7.40 -8.79
N GLU A 19 -14.61 8.02 -9.42
CA GLU A 19 -14.07 7.57 -10.70
C GLU A 19 -13.42 6.19 -10.56
N PRO A 20 -13.81 5.20 -11.38
CA PRO A 20 -13.25 3.85 -11.32
C PRO A 20 -11.81 3.84 -11.85
N ILE A 21 -11.02 2.87 -11.40
CA ILE A 21 -9.69 2.58 -11.95
C ILE A 21 -9.87 1.62 -13.14
N ALA A 22 -9.15 1.86 -14.24
CA ALA A 22 -9.10 0.92 -15.33
C ALA A 22 -8.46 -0.41 -14.86
N GLU A 23 -9.01 -1.54 -15.28
CA GLU A 23 -8.50 -2.86 -14.90
C GLU A 23 -7.01 -3.03 -15.27
N THR A 24 -6.62 -2.56 -16.45
CA THR A 24 -5.22 -2.58 -16.91
C THR A 24 -4.27 -1.79 -16.01
N ASP A 25 -4.74 -0.69 -15.40
CA ASP A 25 -3.94 0.11 -14.48
C ASP A 25 -3.80 -0.62 -13.13
N LEU A 26 -4.86 -1.25 -12.66
CA LEU A 26 -4.84 -2.05 -11.44
C LEU A 26 -3.91 -3.27 -11.61
N GLU A 27 -4.00 -3.98 -12.74
CA GLU A 27 -3.09 -5.07 -13.09
C GLU A 27 -1.62 -4.62 -13.14
N ARG A 28 -1.34 -3.44 -13.71
CA ARG A 28 0.02 -2.87 -13.74
C ARG A 28 0.55 -2.58 -12.34
N ILE A 29 -0.29 -2.09 -11.44
CA ILE A 29 0.08 -1.85 -10.03
C ILE A 29 0.37 -3.17 -9.32
N LEU A 30 -0.46 -4.18 -9.51
CA LEU A 30 -0.29 -5.52 -8.92
C LEU A 30 0.98 -6.21 -9.45
N GLU A 31 1.25 -6.06 -10.74
CA GLU A 31 2.49 -6.60 -11.35
C GLU A 31 3.74 -5.92 -10.78
N ALA A 32 3.69 -4.61 -10.52
CA ALA A 32 4.79 -3.91 -9.85
C ALA A 32 5.01 -4.44 -8.42
N ALA A 33 3.92 -4.70 -7.68
CA ALA A 33 3.99 -5.32 -6.36
C ALA A 33 4.61 -6.71 -6.40
N ARG A 34 4.12 -7.56 -7.30
CA ARG A 34 4.59 -8.95 -7.49
C ARG A 34 6.08 -9.05 -7.86
N ARG A 35 6.61 -8.04 -8.55
CA ARG A 35 8.03 -7.96 -8.95
C ARG A 35 8.96 -7.40 -7.87
N SER A 36 8.44 -7.05 -6.71
CA SER A 36 9.28 -6.54 -5.64
C SER A 36 10.30 -7.58 -5.18
N PRO A 37 11.50 -7.16 -4.80
CA PRO A 37 12.47 -8.10 -4.26
C PRO A 37 12.04 -8.59 -2.88
N SER A 38 12.52 -9.78 -2.51
CA SER A 38 12.32 -10.34 -1.17
C SER A 38 13.54 -11.16 -0.75
N ALA A 39 13.73 -11.30 0.55
CA ALA A 39 14.81 -12.11 1.11
C ALA A 39 14.74 -13.55 0.58
N ARG A 40 15.84 -14.04 0.03
CA ARG A 40 15.94 -15.39 -0.58
C ARG A 40 14.89 -15.66 -1.67
N ASN A 41 14.29 -14.60 -2.25
CA ASN A 41 13.15 -14.70 -3.16
C ASN A 41 11.93 -15.43 -2.55
N GLY A 42 11.72 -15.27 -1.24
CA GLY A 42 10.66 -15.94 -0.48
C GLY A 42 9.26 -15.48 -0.83
N GLN A 43 9.10 -14.26 -1.34
CA GLN A 43 7.82 -13.68 -1.81
C GLN A 43 6.68 -13.88 -0.79
N PRO A 44 6.82 -13.35 0.46
CA PRO A 44 5.93 -13.66 1.57
C PRO A 44 4.60 -12.90 1.52
N TRP A 45 4.06 -12.67 0.35
CA TRP A 45 2.84 -11.89 0.14
C TRP A 45 1.84 -12.59 -0.77
N ASP A 46 0.58 -12.42 -0.43
CA ASP A 46 -0.55 -12.57 -1.32
C ASP A 46 -1.30 -11.24 -1.36
N PHE A 47 -1.96 -10.95 -2.47
CA PHE A 47 -2.72 -9.72 -2.65
C PHE A 47 -4.19 -10.04 -2.86
N VAL A 48 -5.06 -9.53 -1.96
CA VAL A 48 -6.50 -9.56 -2.16
C VAL A 48 -6.94 -8.18 -2.63
N VAL A 49 -7.59 -8.13 -3.79
CA VAL A 49 -8.08 -6.89 -4.38
C VAL A 49 -9.58 -6.77 -4.14
N VAL A 50 -9.98 -5.67 -3.55
CA VAL A 50 -11.38 -5.36 -3.25
C VAL A 50 -11.79 -4.13 -4.06
N THR A 51 -12.84 -4.28 -4.87
CA THR A 51 -13.48 -3.22 -5.65
C THR A 51 -14.97 -3.09 -5.37
N ASP A 52 -15.58 -4.09 -4.73
CA ASP A 52 -16.97 -4.04 -4.32
C ASP A 52 -17.19 -2.96 -3.26
N ARG A 53 -18.13 -2.07 -3.50
CA ARG A 53 -18.40 -0.90 -2.65
C ARG A 53 -18.83 -1.29 -1.23
N ALA A 54 -19.67 -2.31 -1.11
CA ALA A 54 -20.15 -2.76 0.20
C ALA A 54 -19.01 -3.40 1.01
N GLN A 55 -18.15 -4.16 0.35
CA GLN A 55 -16.98 -4.78 0.97
C GLN A 55 -15.93 -3.72 1.36
N LEU A 56 -15.68 -2.69 0.53
CA LEU A 56 -14.81 -1.56 0.87
C LEU A 56 -15.34 -0.79 2.10
N GLN A 57 -16.65 -0.58 2.18
CA GLN A 57 -17.28 0.05 3.33
C GLN A 57 -17.11 -0.79 4.61
N ALA A 58 -17.31 -2.10 4.54
CA ALA A 58 -17.10 -3.01 5.67
C ALA A 58 -15.62 -3.05 6.07
N LEU A 59 -14.71 -3.14 5.11
CA LEU A 59 -13.27 -3.22 5.32
C LEU A 59 -12.71 -1.94 5.96
N SER A 60 -13.35 -0.78 5.78
CA SER A 60 -12.96 0.46 6.44
C SER A 60 -13.08 0.42 7.97
N GLN A 61 -13.80 -0.57 8.53
CA GLN A 61 -14.02 -0.72 9.96
C GLN A 61 -12.93 -1.52 10.69
N VAL A 62 -12.02 -2.20 9.96
CA VAL A 62 -10.95 -3.01 10.58
C VAL A 62 -9.94 -2.20 11.37
N TRP A 63 -9.93 -0.89 11.22
CA TRP A 63 -9.05 0.01 11.96
C TRP A 63 -9.56 1.46 11.94
N VAL A 64 -9.40 2.17 13.04
CA VAL A 64 -9.78 3.59 13.14
C VAL A 64 -9.12 4.48 12.05
N GLY A 65 -7.93 4.12 11.59
CA GLY A 65 -7.20 4.81 10.52
C GLY A 65 -7.57 4.38 9.10
N ALA A 66 -8.48 3.41 8.92
CA ALA A 66 -8.86 2.84 7.63
C ALA A 66 -10.08 3.50 6.97
N ALA A 67 -10.64 4.55 7.56
CA ALA A 67 -11.87 5.19 7.07
C ALA A 67 -11.83 5.57 5.57
N HIS A 68 -10.66 5.91 5.04
CA HIS A 68 -10.46 6.27 3.63
C HIS A 68 -10.62 5.09 2.65
N VAL A 69 -10.59 3.85 3.13
CA VAL A 69 -10.86 2.64 2.35
C VAL A 69 -12.30 2.67 1.80
N ALA A 70 -13.25 3.16 2.57
CA ALA A 70 -14.66 3.24 2.17
C ALA A 70 -14.90 4.05 0.88
N THR A 71 -14.04 5.02 0.58
CA THR A 71 -14.20 5.89 -0.60
C THR A 71 -13.21 5.57 -1.72
N SER A 72 -12.33 4.59 -1.53
CA SER A 72 -11.37 4.19 -2.57
C SER A 72 -12.07 3.53 -3.76
N ALA A 73 -11.47 3.63 -4.95
CA ALA A 73 -11.94 2.90 -6.12
C ALA A 73 -11.56 1.41 -6.05
N ALA A 74 -10.40 1.12 -5.43
CA ALA A 74 -9.95 -0.22 -5.11
C ALA A 74 -9.12 -0.20 -3.82
N THR A 75 -9.04 -1.34 -3.14
CA THR A 75 -8.10 -1.55 -2.03
C THR A 75 -7.36 -2.86 -2.23
N ILE A 76 -6.04 -2.81 -2.13
CA ILE A 76 -5.18 -4.00 -2.11
C ILE A 76 -4.89 -4.32 -0.64
N ALA A 77 -5.31 -5.50 -0.20
CA ALA A 77 -4.92 -6.05 1.09
C ALA A 77 -3.67 -6.92 0.92
N LEU A 78 -2.63 -6.62 1.68
CA LEU A 78 -1.40 -7.41 1.76
C LEU A 78 -1.59 -8.50 2.80
N ILE A 79 -1.64 -9.73 2.36
CA ILE A 79 -1.77 -10.91 3.23
C ILE A 79 -0.39 -11.57 3.34
N ALA A 80 0.02 -11.90 4.55
CA ALA A 80 1.34 -12.47 4.83
C ALA A 80 1.25 -13.63 5.82
N PRO A 81 2.27 -14.50 5.90
CA PRO A 81 2.32 -15.59 6.88
C PRO A 81 2.32 -15.07 8.32
N SER A 82 1.65 -15.77 9.22
CA SER A 82 1.79 -15.55 10.66
C SER A 82 3.04 -16.26 11.16
N LEU A 83 4.13 -15.51 11.35
CA LEU A 83 5.41 -16.04 11.80
C LEU A 83 5.58 -15.87 13.31
N ASP A 84 6.31 -16.77 13.98
CA ASP A 84 6.63 -16.66 15.40
C ASP A 84 8.00 -16.05 15.65
N ASP A 85 9.00 -16.38 14.83
CA ASP A 85 10.36 -15.90 14.97
C ASP A 85 10.48 -14.39 14.70
N ALA A 86 11.05 -13.65 15.64
CA ALA A 86 11.14 -12.19 15.56
C ALA A 86 12.04 -11.70 14.40
N ARG A 87 13.07 -12.48 14.03
CA ARG A 87 13.96 -12.13 12.93
C ARG A 87 13.27 -12.35 11.58
N GLU A 88 12.53 -13.44 11.45
CA GLU A 88 11.74 -13.72 10.25
C GLU A 88 10.64 -12.67 10.05
N LYS A 89 9.93 -12.29 11.14
CA LYS A 89 8.98 -11.16 11.11
C LYS A 89 9.64 -9.87 10.63
N SER A 90 10.83 -9.55 11.10
CA SER A 90 11.55 -8.34 10.68
C SER A 90 11.92 -8.37 9.19
N ILE A 91 12.32 -9.51 8.67
CA ILE A 91 12.63 -9.70 7.24
C ILE A 91 11.35 -9.56 6.41
N GLU A 92 10.27 -10.23 6.82
CA GLU A 92 8.97 -10.14 6.16
C GLU A 92 8.47 -8.70 6.09
N GLN A 93 8.50 -7.96 7.21
CA GLN A 93 8.07 -6.55 7.25
C GLN A 93 8.88 -5.67 6.31
N TYR A 94 10.18 -5.94 6.17
CA TYR A 94 11.03 -5.26 5.20
C TYR A 94 10.60 -5.57 3.76
N ASP A 95 10.33 -6.84 3.44
CA ASP A 95 9.89 -7.28 2.13
C ASP A 95 8.50 -6.70 1.78
N LEU A 96 7.55 -6.73 2.73
CA LEU A 96 6.23 -6.11 2.58
C LEU A 96 6.34 -4.59 2.35
N GLY A 97 7.30 -3.92 2.99
CA GLY A 97 7.59 -2.50 2.76
C GLY A 97 8.04 -2.22 1.32
N GLN A 98 8.84 -3.12 0.72
CA GLN A 98 9.27 -3.02 -0.67
C GLN A 98 8.09 -3.21 -1.64
N ALA A 99 7.24 -4.22 -1.42
CA ALA A 99 6.03 -4.43 -2.20
C ALA A 99 5.06 -3.25 -2.08
N THR A 100 4.85 -2.75 -0.86
CA THR A 100 4.05 -1.55 -0.62
C THR A 100 4.59 -0.36 -1.43
N MET A 101 5.88 -0.07 -1.37
CA MET A 101 6.46 1.06 -2.09
C MET A 101 6.34 0.92 -3.60
N SER A 102 6.45 -0.29 -4.14
CA SER A 102 6.23 -0.58 -5.57
C SER A 102 4.80 -0.24 -5.99
N ILE A 103 3.80 -0.63 -5.19
CA ILE A 103 2.39 -0.25 -5.40
C ILE A 103 2.24 1.28 -5.43
N LEU A 104 2.80 1.97 -4.44
CA LEU A 104 2.64 3.41 -4.30
C LEU A 104 3.28 4.19 -5.46
N ILE A 105 4.43 3.75 -5.96
CA ILE A 105 5.12 4.40 -7.08
C ILE A 105 4.39 4.10 -8.40
N ALA A 106 3.98 2.85 -8.63
CA ALA A 106 3.24 2.47 -9.84
C ALA A 106 1.90 3.21 -9.93
N ALA A 107 1.18 3.33 -8.82
CA ALA A 107 -0.05 4.12 -8.77
C ALA A 107 0.22 5.61 -9.07
N ALA A 108 1.27 6.19 -8.48
CA ALA A 108 1.62 7.59 -8.72
C ALA A 108 2.02 7.85 -10.19
N ASP A 109 2.72 6.91 -10.84
CA ASP A 109 3.02 6.98 -12.27
C ASP A 109 1.77 7.08 -13.15
N LEU A 110 0.69 6.43 -12.71
CA LEU A 110 -0.63 6.45 -13.35
C LEU A 110 -1.53 7.64 -12.92
N GLY A 111 -1.03 8.52 -12.04
CA GLY A 111 -1.81 9.63 -11.50
C GLY A 111 -2.79 9.24 -10.39
N LEU A 112 -2.74 7.99 -9.93
CA LEU A 112 -3.59 7.46 -8.87
C LEU A 112 -3.02 7.73 -7.49
N GLY A 113 -3.87 8.23 -6.60
CA GLY A 113 -3.54 8.41 -5.18
C GLY A 113 -3.60 7.11 -4.41
N THR A 114 -2.76 6.99 -3.39
CA THR A 114 -2.74 5.83 -2.49
C THR A 114 -2.77 6.25 -1.04
N GLY A 115 -3.48 5.48 -0.21
CA GLY A 115 -3.48 5.64 1.24
C GLY A 115 -3.34 4.29 1.92
N HIS A 116 -2.27 4.06 2.67
CA HIS A 116 -2.13 2.82 3.43
C HIS A 116 -2.67 2.94 4.85
N SER A 117 -3.14 1.83 5.39
CA SER A 117 -3.64 1.67 6.75
C SER A 117 -3.17 0.37 7.36
N ALA A 118 -2.94 0.39 8.67
CA ALA A 118 -2.84 -0.84 9.46
C ALA A 118 -4.21 -1.55 9.53
N VAL A 119 -4.19 -2.78 10.01
CA VAL A 119 -5.35 -3.61 10.31
C VAL A 119 -5.31 -3.95 11.79
N GLY A 120 -6.25 -3.44 12.56
CA GLY A 120 -6.34 -3.70 14.00
C GLY A 120 -7.22 -4.90 14.33
N ASP A 121 -8.31 -5.06 13.61
CA ASP A 121 -9.23 -6.20 13.76
C ASP A 121 -8.93 -7.24 12.67
N GLN A 122 -8.10 -8.23 13.04
CA GLN A 122 -7.70 -9.31 12.14
C GLN A 122 -8.82 -10.31 11.89
N ASP A 123 -9.72 -10.51 12.86
CA ASP A 123 -10.82 -11.44 12.74
C ASP A 123 -11.86 -10.92 11.75
N LEU A 124 -12.24 -9.64 11.87
CA LEU A 124 -13.11 -8.99 10.89
C LEU A 124 -12.46 -8.96 9.49
N ALA A 125 -11.15 -8.65 9.42
CA ALA A 125 -10.45 -8.66 8.13
C ALA A 125 -10.45 -10.06 7.50
N ARG A 126 -10.28 -11.12 8.29
CA ARG A 126 -10.32 -12.51 7.82
C ARG A 126 -11.73 -12.89 7.34
N GLU A 127 -12.76 -12.52 8.08
CA GLU A 127 -14.15 -12.75 7.67
C GLU A 127 -14.45 -12.10 6.32
N LEU A 128 -14.02 -10.84 6.12
CA LEU A 128 -14.29 -10.07 4.91
C LEU A 128 -13.44 -10.51 3.71
N LEU A 129 -12.20 -10.94 3.92
CA LEU A 129 -11.24 -11.22 2.85
C LEU A 129 -11.00 -12.71 2.59
N GLY A 130 -11.39 -13.59 3.51
CA GLY A 130 -11.33 -15.05 3.36
C GLY A 130 -9.93 -15.66 3.43
N PHE A 131 -8.92 -14.99 4.00
CA PHE A 131 -7.59 -15.55 4.11
C PHE A 131 -7.48 -16.60 5.23
N PRO A 132 -6.57 -17.61 5.10
CA PRO A 132 -6.46 -18.72 6.06
C PRO A 132 -5.97 -18.27 7.44
N GLU A 133 -6.11 -19.17 8.46
CA GLU A 133 -5.76 -18.88 9.85
C GLU A 133 -4.26 -18.67 10.08
N ASP A 134 -3.42 -19.33 9.27
CA ASP A 134 -1.95 -19.18 9.30
C ASP A 134 -1.44 -17.89 8.63
N ARG A 135 -2.35 -17.00 8.25
CA ARG A 135 -2.08 -15.72 7.60
C ARG A 135 -2.65 -14.56 8.40
N PHE A 136 -2.15 -13.37 8.12
CA PHE A 136 -2.72 -12.12 8.63
C PHE A 136 -2.73 -11.05 7.54
N CYS A 137 -3.61 -10.07 7.68
CA CYS A 137 -3.65 -8.91 6.82
C CYS A 137 -2.70 -7.84 7.39
N ALA A 138 -1.56 -7.66 6.75
CA ALA A 138 -0.53 -6.74 7.22
C ALA A 138 -0.95 -5.27 7.02
N TYR A 139 -1.41 -4.93 5.82
CA TYR A 139 -1.79 -3.57 5.44
C TYR A 139 -2.91 -3.57 4.42
N LEU A 140 -3.69 -2.48 4.44
CA LEU A 140 -4.61 -2.11 3.37
C LEU A 140 -4.05 -0.92 2.60
N ILE A 141 -4.05 -0.99 1.28
CA ILE A 141 -3.63 0.10 0.40
C ILE A 141 -4.83 0.50 -0.44
N ALA A 142 -5.49 1.57 -0.02
CA ALA A 142 -6.58 2.20 -0.77
C ALA A 142 -6.02 2.94 -1.98
N ILE A 143 -6.67 2.82 -3.14
CA ILE A 143 -6.24 3.41 -4.41
C ILE A 143 -7.45 4.08 -5.08
N GLY A 144 -7.22 5.23 -5.70
CA GLY A 144 -8.25 5.96 -6.43
C GLY A 144 -7.77 7.30 -6.96
N HIS A 145 -8.63 8.00 -7.67
CA HIS A 145 -8.36 9.36 -8.13
C HIS A 145 -8.47 10.33 -6.94
N PRO A 146 -7.43 11.14 -6.64
CA PRO A 146 -7.47 12.08 -5.51
C PRO A 146 -8.58 13.13 -5.69
N SER A 147 -9.43 13.33 -4.68
CA SER A 147 -10.50 14.32 -4.73
C SER A 147 -10.05 15.73 -4.32
N ASP A 148 -8.91 15.86 -3.63
CA ASP A 148 -8.39 17.13 -3.14
C ASP A 148 -7.59 17.89 -4.19
N ARG A 149 -6.60 17.23 -4.79
CA ARG A 149 -5.73 17.79 -5.85
C ARG A 149 -5.03 16.67 -6.61
N PRO A 150 -4.71 16.86 -7.89
CA PRO A 150 -3.91 15.93 -8.66
C PRO A 150 -2.54 15.65 -8.02
N LEU A 151 -1.95 14.50 -8.32
CA LEU A 151 -0.57 14.21 -7.96
C LEU A 151 0.37 15.03 -8.83
N ALA A 152 1.31 15.68 -8.17
CA ALA A 152 2.39 16.44 -8.82
C ALA A 152 3.64 16.40 -7.93
N PRO A 153 4.86 16.48 -8.52
CA PRO A 153 6.08 16.55 -7.75
C PRO A 153 6.07 17.68 -6.72
N LEU A 154 6.31 17.35 -5.45
CA LEU A 154 6.32 18.33 -4.38
C LEU A 154 7.57 19.21 -4.45
N THR A 155 7.38 20.52 -4.41
CA THR A 155 8.49 21.51 -4.38
C THR A 155 9.02 21.75 -2.98
N ARG A 156 8.15 21.60 -1.96
CA ARG A 156 8.51 21.68 -0.54
C ARG A 156 8.22 20.36 0.13
N ILE A 157 9.25 19.75 0.67
CA ILE A 157 9.16 18.47 1.38
C ILE A 157 9.35 18.71 2.88
N ASN A 158 8.49 18.14 3.69
CA ASN A 158 8.68 18.08 5.14
C ASN A 158 9.48 16.80 5.46
N ARG A 159 10.79 16.90 5.32
CA ARG A 159 11.76 15.84 5.63
C ARG A 159 12.96 16.47 6.33
N ARG A 160 13.68 15.67 7.08
CA ARG A 160 15.01 16.03 7.57
C ARG A 160 15.91 16.40 6.40
N THR A 161 16.90 17.25 6.62
CA THR A 161 17.82 17.64 5.57
C THR A 161 18.64 16.43 5.08
N PHE A 162 19.18 16.52 3.88
CA PHE A 162 20.01 15.44 3.33
C PHE A 162 21.18 15.11 4.26
N ASP A 163 21.87 16.14 4.76
CA ASP A 163 23.05 15.98 5.62
C ASP A 163 22.71 15.43 7.01
N ASP A 164 21.46 15.59 7.48
CA ASP A 164 21.00 14.99 8.74
C ASP A 164 20.76 13.47 8.66
N VAL A 165 20.67 12.90 7.47
CA VAL A 165 20.31 11.49 7.27
C VAL A 165 21.31 10.72 6.44
N VAL A 166 22.25 11.41 5.78
CA VAL A 166 23.28 10.79 4.94
C VAL A 166 24.66 11.02 5.55
N HIS A 167 25.24 9.98 6.09
CA HIS A 167 26.58 9.96 6.63
C HIS A 167 27.50 9.21 5.65
N ARG A 168 28.72 9.74 5.45
CA ARG A 168 29.70 9.12 4.55
C ARG A 168 30.77 8.42 5.37
N ASP A 169 31.03 7.15 5.02
CA ASP A 169 32.04 6.25 5.60
C ASP A 169 31.79 5.89 7.08
N ARG A 170 31.23 6.75 7.87
CA ARG A 170 30.89 6.54 9.29
C ARG A 170 29.73 7.44 9.72
N TRP A 171 29.11 7.08 10.84
CA TRP A 171 28.11 7.90 11.52
C TRP A 171 28.75 9.18 12.07
#